data_5358f66a90188dc0cf2eadc981c19565
#
_entry.id   5358f66a90188dc0cf2eadc981c19565
#
_cell.length_a   1.000
_cell.length_b   1.000
_cell.length_c   1.000
_cell.angle_alpha   90.00
_cell.angle_beta   90.00
_cell.angle_gamma   90.00
#
_symmetry.space_group_name_H-M   'P 1'
#
loop_
_entity.id
_entity.type
_entity.pdbx_description
1 polymer ?
#
loop_
_entity_poly.entity_id
_entity_poly.type
_entity_poly.pdbx_seq_one_letter_code
_entity_poly.pdbx_strand_id
1 'polypeptide(L)'
;MLKFFIKTCLLILFVNVSAQQKNDSIPKDSIVYKTNYGLRLGIDISKPIRSILQDYNSGLEIIGDYRISKKWYAAAELGNEKFTTNEDFTNSTSRGSYIKIGLNYNSYNNWLDMNNEIFTGF
;
A
#
# COMPACT_ATOMS: atom_id res chain seq x y z
N MET A 1 3.58 16.95 23.41
CA MET A 1 3.95 17.38 22.05
C MET A 1 3.68 16.31 20.99
N LEU A 2 4.11 15.06 21.18
CA LEU A 2 3.88 13.97 20.20
C LEU A 2 2.40 13.74 19.84
N LYS A 3 1.50 13.77 20.83
CA LYS A 3 0.04 13.60 20.62
C LYS A 3 -0.57 14.73 19.77
N PHE A 4 -0.01 15.94 19.84
CA PHE A 4 -0.45 17.08 19.05
C PHE A 4 0.00 16.95 17.60
N PHE A 5 1.23 16.48 17.40
CA PHE A 5 1.82 16.25 16.07
C PHE A 5 1.05 15.18 15.28
N ILE A 6 0.68 14.07 15.96
CA ILE A 6 -0.12 13.00 15.36
C ILE A 6 -1.50 13.49 14.93
N LYS A 7 -2.18 14.31 15.76
CA LYS A 7 -3.49 14.89 15.41
C LYS A 7 -3.40 15.85 14.24
N THR A 8 -2.34 16.65 14.16
CA THR A 8 -2.13 17.61 13.06
C THR A 8 -1.82 16.90 11.76
N CYS A 9 -0.99 15.85 11.77
CA CYS A 9 -0.73 15.01 10.60
C CYS A 9 -2.00 14.30 10.11
N LEU A 10 -2.82 13.79 11.04
CA LEU A 10 -4.09 13.14 10.68
C LEU A 10 -5.06 14.13 10.02
N LEU A 11 -5.13 15.36 10.52
CA LEU A 11 -5.99 16.41 9.96
C LEU A 11 -5.56 16.81 8.53
N ILE A 12 -4.26 16.88 8.27
CA ILE A 12 -3.71 17.22 6.94
C ILE A 12 -4.02 16.12 5.91
N LEU A 13 -4.06 14.86 6.33
CA LEU A 13 -4.42 13.73 5.45
C LEU A 13 -5.89 13.79 4.98
N PHE A 14 -6.80 14.33 5.80
CA PHE A 14 -8.21 14.45 5.43
C PHE A 14 -8.54 15.61 4.48
N VAL A 15 -7.71 16.65 4.41
CA VAL A 15 -7.98 17.85 3.59
C VAL A 15 -7.77 17.63 2.09
N ASN A 16 -7.04 16.59 1.69
CA ASN A 16 -6.68 16.39 0.28
C ASN A 16 -7.63 15.49 -0.54
N VAL A 17 -8.72 14.99 0.05
CA VAL A 17 -9.63 14.05 -0.64
C VAL A 17 -10.67 14.75 -1.54
N SER A 18 -10.86 16.05 -1.42
CA SER A 18 -11.98 16.77 -2.08
C SER A 18 -11.65 17.47 -3.40
N ALA A 19 -10.44 17.36 -3.97
CA ALA A 19 -9.97 18.25 -5.03
C ALA A 19 -9.94 17.67 -6.44
N GLN A 20 -10.67 16.59 -6.77
CA GLN A 20 -10.64 16.06 -8.14
C GLN A 20 -12.02 15.77 -8.72
N GLN A 21 -12.82 16.83 -8.91
CA GLN A 21 -13.88 16.82 -9.94
C GLN A 21 -13.69 18.03 -10.84
N LYS A 22 -12.89 17.87 -11.87
CA LYS A 22 -12.87 18.79 -13.01
C LYS A 22 -13.60 18.11 -14.16
N ASN A 23 -14.84 18.56 -14.42
CA ASN A 23 -15.59 18.20 -15.62
C ASN A 23 -14.99 18.98 -16.80
N ASP A 24 -14.08 18.38 -17.53
CA ASP A 24 -13.70 18.88 -18.85
C ASP A 24 -14.59 18.19 -19.90
N SER A 25 -15.46 18.98 -20.51
CA SER A 25 -16.23 18.60 -21.69
C SER A 25 -15.28 18.44 -22.88
N ILE A 26 -14.97 17.19 -23.22
CA ILE A 26 -14.08 16.83 -24.34
C ILE A 26 -14.93 16.60 -25.60
N PRO A 27 -14.50 17.09 -26.79
CA PRO A 27 -15.19 16.82 -28.04
C PRO A 27 -15.18 15.33 -28.37
N LYS A 28 -16.28 14.85 -28.95
CA LYS A 28 -16.77 13.47 -29.05
C LYS A 28 -16.01 12.55 -30.01
N ASP A 29 -14.84 12.91 -30.53
CA ASP A 29 -14.21 12.15 -31.63
C ASP A 29 -12.82 11.55 -31.37
N SER A 30 -12.34 11.62 -30.14
CA SER A 30 -11.14 10.88 -29.77
C SER A 30 -11.43 9.99 -28.56
N ILE A 31 -11.21 8.69 -28.70
CA ILE A 31 -11.24 7.74 -27.58
C ILE A 31 -10.04 8.07 -26.69
N VAL A 32 -10.26 8.98 -25.75
CA VAL A 32 -9.24 9.30 -24.73
C VAL A 32 -9.37 8.24 -23.65
N TYR A 33 -8.45 7.28 -23.64
CA TYR A 33 -8.32 6.30 -22.58
C TYR A 33 -7.96 7.00 -21.28
N LYS A 34 -8.95 7.14 -20.40
CA LYS A 34 -8.77 7.79 -19.10
C LYS A 34 -7.96 6.89 -18.18
N THR A 35 -6.72 7.24 -17.97
CA THR A 35 -5.89 6.58 -16.96
C THR A 35 -6.40 6.98 -15.58
N ASN A 36 -6.93 6.03 -14.83
CA ASN A 36 -7.36 6.28 -13.46
C ASN A 36 -6.14 6.40 -12.53
N TYR A 37 -6.00 7.57 -11.91
CA TYR A 37 -5.05 7.79 -10.82
C TYR A 37 -5.80 7.55 -9.51
N GLY A 38 -5.22 6.79 -8.59
CA GLY A 38 -5.88 6.47 -7.36
C GLY A 38 -4.97 5.82 -6.34
N LEU A 39 -5.45 5.80 -5.11
CA LEU A 39 -4.85 5.08 -4.01
C LEU A 39 -5.42 3.66 -3.99
N ARG A 40 -4.56 2.66 -3.93
CA ARG A 40 -4.92 1.26 -3.67
C ARG A 40 -4.44 0.90 -2.26
N LEU A 41 -5.30 0.22 -1.52
CA LEU A 41 -4.99 -0.27 -0.19
C LEU A 41 -5.19 -1.78 -0.16
N GLY A 42 -4.25 -2.47 0.45
CA GLY A 42 -4.26 -3.91 0.64
C GLY A 42 -3.84 -4.29 2.05
N ILE A 43 -4.17 -5.51 2.42
CA ILE A 43 -3.76 -6.12 3.68
C ILE A 43 -3.08 -7.43 3.34
N ASP A 44 -1.92 -7.70 3.94
CA ASP A 44 -1.27 -9.00 3.83
C ASP A 44 -1.99 -10.01 4.72
N ILE A 45 -2.71 -10.92 4.07
CA ILE A 45 -3.47 -11.99 4.75
C ILE A 45 -2.55 -13.12 5.21
N SER A 46 -1.36 -13.26 4.65
CA SER A 46 -0.45 -14.36 4.96
C SER A 46 0.01 -14.36 6.42
N LYS A 47 0.21 -13.18 6.99
CA LYS A 47 0.64 -13.00 8.38
C LYS A 47 -0.45 -13.39 9.39
N PRO A 48 -1.71 -12.92 9.29
CA PRO A 48 -2.80 -13.39 10.13
C PRO A 48 -3.06 -14.90 10.01
N ILE A 49 -3.02 -15.47 8.79
CA ILE A 49 -3.19 -16.90 8.59
C ILE A 49 -2.08 -17.68 9.28
N ARG A 50 -0.84 -17.24 9.16
CA ARG A 50 0.30 -17.87 9.83
C ARG A 50 0.17 -17.80 11.35
N SER A 51 -0.38 -16.70 11.88
CA SER A 51 -0.67 -16.55 13.30
C SER A 51 -1.72 -17.53 13.83
N ILE A 52 -2.68 -17.94 13.00
CA ILE A 52 -3.70 -18.93 13.37
C ILE A 52 -3.11 -20.36 13.31
N LEU A 53 -2.20 -20.60 12.35
CA LEU A 53 -1.60 -21.92 12.17
C LEU A 53 -0.40 -22.19 13.09
N GLN A 54 0.24 -21.13 13.56
CA GLN A 54 1.45 -21.19 14.39
C GLN A 54 1.32 -20.19 15.55
N ASP A 55 1.08 -20.69 16.74
CA ASP A 55 0.89 -19.89 17.97
C ASP A 55 2.10 -18.97 18.31
N TYR A 56 3.22 -19.20 17.66
CA TYR A 56 4.47 -18.50 17.95
C TYR A 56 4.67 -17.20 17.15
N ASN A 57 3.94 -17.01 16.04
CA ASN A 57 4.15 -15.90 15.13
C ASN A 57 2.85 -15.14 14.92
N SER A 58 2.88 -13.84 15.11
CA SER A 58 1.74 -12.98 14.78
C SER A 58 2.23 -11.71 14.09
N GLY A 59 1.44 -11.24 13.14
CA GLY A 59 1.76 -10.02 12.43
C GLY A 59 0.57 -9.48 11.66
N LEU A 60 0.62 -8.19 11.40
CA LEU A 60 -0.30 -7.48 10.51
C LEU A 60 0.52 -6.56 9.61
N GLU A 61 0.18 -6.54 8.34
CA GLU A 61 0.80 -5.64 7.36
C GLU A 61 -0.27 -5.00 6.48
N ILE A 62 -0.17 -3.68 6.36
CA ILE A 62 -1.02 -2.87 5.49
C ILE A 62 -0.14 -2.32 4.39
N ILE A 63 -0.58 -2.49 3.17
CA ILE A 63 0.11 -2.08 1.96
C ILE A 63 -0.73 -1.01 1.28
N GLY A 64 -0.08 0.06 0.86
CA GLY A 64 -0.72 1.10 0.08
C GLY A 64 0.15 1.48 -1.11
N ASP A 65 -0.46 1.70 -2.25
CA ASP A 65 0.22 2.29 -3.38
C ASP A 65 -0.60 3.39 -4.04
N TYR A 66 0.10 4.37 -4.57
CA TYR A 66 -0.49 5.51 -5.25
C TYR A 66 0.13 5.68 -6.64
N ARG A 67 -0.71 5.76 -7.66
CA ARG A 67 -0.28 5.95 -9.03
C ARG A 67 0.21 7.37 -9.26
N ILE A 68 1.53 7.55 -9.49
CA ILE A 68 2.15 8.84 -9.78
C ILE A 68 2.11 9.15 -11.28
N SER A 69 2.32 8.12 -12.10
CA SER A 69 2.42 8.24 -13.56
C SER A 69 1.78 7.02 -14.23
N LYS A 70 1.74 7.01 -15.57
CA LYS A 70 1.21 5.87 -16.34
C LYS A 70 1.85 4.53 -15.98
N LYS A 71 3.13 4.54 -15.58
CA LYS A 71 3.91 3.34 -15.28
C LYS A 71 4.48 3.28 -13.87
N TRP A 72 4.43 4.39 -13.11
CA TRP A 72 5.07 4.49 -11.80
C TRP A 72 4.06 4.63 -10.68
N TYR A 73 4.28 3.87 -9.61
CA TYR A 73 3.49 3.88 -8.40
C TYR A 73 4.41 4.07 -7.20
N ALA A 74 4.08 4.99 -6.30
CA ALA A 74 4.68 5.04 -4.98
C ALA A 74 4.00 4.00 -4.11
N ALA A 75 4.79 3.18 -3.44
CA ALA A 75 4.32 2.15 -2.54
C ALA A 75 4.81 2.41 -1.12
N ALA A 76 3.97 2.10 -0.14
CA ALA A 76 4.33 2.11 1.26
C ALA A 76 3.72 0.90 1.96
N GLU A 77 4.48 0.30 2.86
CA GLU A 77 4.06 -0.83 3.66
C GLU A 77 4.30 -0.51 5.13
N LEU A 78 3.29 -0.76 5.95
CA LEU A 78 3.33 -0.62 7.39
C LEU A 78 3.08 -1.98 8.01
N GLY A 79 4.04 -2.50 8.75
CA GLY A 79 3.92 -3.81 9.37
C GLY A 79 4.29 -3.80 10.85
N ASN A 80 3.65 -4.73 11.55
CA ASN A 80 4.00 -5.11 12.91
C ASN A 80 4.13 -6.62 12.95
N GLU A 81 5.18 -7.12 13.58
CA GLU A 81 5.45 -8.54 13.66
C GLU A 81 5.97 -8.92 15.04
N LYS A 82 5.46 -10.03 15.55
CA LYS A 82 5.96 -10.72 16.73
C LYS A 82 6.41 -12.09 16.33
N PHE A 83 7.63 -12.39 16.63
CA PHE A 83 8.26 -13.67 16.37
C PHE A 83 8.75 -14.28 17.68
N THR A 84 8.33 -15.50 17.98
CA THR A 84 8.76 -16.24 19.16
C THR A 84 9.43 -17.53 18.71
N THR A 85 10.67 -17.71 19.11
CA THR A 85 11.44 -18.95 18.88
C THR A 85 11.56 -19.69 20.20
N ASN A 86 11.09 -20.93 20.22
CA ASN A 86 11.24 -21.84 21.34
C ASN A 86 12.18 -22.96 20.91
N GLU A 87 13.37 -22.97 21.46
CA GLU A 87 14.34 -24.05 21.28
C GLU A 87 14.67 -24.67 22.64
N ASP A 88 15.24 -25.87 22.64
CA ASP A 88 15.46 -26.68 23.85
C ASP A 88 16.21 -25.95 24.97
N PHE A 89 17.02 -24.93 24.63
CA PHE A 89 17.81 -24.17 25.59
C PHE A 89 17.56 -22.67 25.56
N THR A 90 16.70 -22.17 24.66
CA THR A 90 16.50 -20.72 24.52
C THR A 90 15.07 -20.41 24.10
N ASN A 91 14.40 -19.58 24.89
CA ASN A 91 13.11 -19.00 24.54
C ASN A 91 13.31 -17.50 24.28
N SER A 92 13.13 -17.08 23.03
CA SER A 92 13.30 -15.69 22.61
C SER A 92 12.05 -15.17 21.96
N THR A 93 11.63 -13.98 22.38
CA THR A 93 10.51 -13.26 21.76
C THR A 93 10.98 -11.91 21.23
N SER A 94 10.87 -11.72 19.95
CA SER A 94 11.12 -10.45 19.27
C SER A 94 9.81 -9.82 18.82
N ARG A 95 9.68 -8.50 19.00
CA ARG A 95 8.53 -7.72 18.52
C ARG A 95 9.03 -6.45 17.87
N GLY A 96 8.56 -6.16 16.67
CA GLY A 96 8.96 -4.99 15.92
C GLY A 96 7.84 -4.44 15.03
N SER A 97 7.96 -3.15 14.74
CA SER A 97 7.15 -2.48 13.72
C SER A 97 8.11 -1.90 12.69
N TYR A 98 7.70 -1.89 11.43
CA TYR A 98 8.51 -1.37 10.35
C TYR A 98 7.65 -0.58 9.36
N ILE A 99 8.33 0.30 8.65
CA ILE A 99 7.81 1.05 7.52
C ILE A 99 8.73 0.80 6.34
N LYS A 100 8.17 0.36 5.20
CA LYS A 100 8.90 0.27 3.94
C LYS A 100 8.31 1.28 2.97
N ILE A 101 9.16 1.95 2.21
CA ILE A 101 8.76 2.88 1.16
C ILE A 101 9.50 2.46 -0.11
N GLY A 102 8.79 2.38 -1.21
CA GLY A 102 9.34 1.94 -2.47
C GLY A 102 8.62 2.50 -3.68
N LEU A 103 9.08 2.11 -4.85
CA LEU A 103 8.50 2.45 -6.13
C LEU A 103 8.19 1.15 -6.89
N ASN A 104 6.98 1.06 -7.42
CA ASN A 104 6.59 -0.02 -8.30
C ASN A 104 6.53 0.48 -9.75
N TYR A 105 7.18 -0.25 -10.64
CA TYR A 105 7.15 0.00 -12.06
C TYR A 105 6.23 -1.00 -12.76
N ASN A 106 5.21 -0.51 -13.47
CA ASN A 106 4.35 -1.33 -14.30
C ASN A 106 4.99 -1.49 -15.68
N SER A 107 5.50 -2.68 -15.95
CA SER A 107 6.13 -3.03 -17.22
C SER A 107 5.12 -3.40 -18.31
N TYR A 108 3.88 -3.68 -17.94
CA TYR A 108 2.86 -4.07 -18.90
C TYR A 108 2.30 -2.88 -19.69
N ASN A 109 2.22 -3.03 -21.00
CA ASN A 109 1.53 -2.08 -21.86
C ASN A 109 0.13 -2.61 -22.16
N ASN A 110 -0.87 -1.95 -21.56
CA ASN A 110 -2.26 -2.31 -21.79
C ASN A 110 -2.67 -2.07 -23.24
N TRP A 111 -3.38 -3.01 -23.79
CA TRP A 111 -3.99 -2.98 -25.10
C TRP A 111 -5.52 -2.98 -24.94
N LEU A 112 -6.25 -2.24 -25.76
CA LEU A 112 -7.74 -2.25 -25.78
C LEU A 112 -8.39 -1.99 -24.41
N ASP A 113 -8.08 -0.87 -23.74
CA ASP A 113 -8.71 -0.46 -22.46
C ASP A 113 -8.59 -1.46 -21.28
N MET A 114 -7.73 -2.45 -21.39
CA MET A 114 -7.49 -3.34 -20.28
C MET A 114 -6.62 -2.66 -19.20
N ASN A 115 -6.93 -2.92 -17.94
CA ASN A 115 -6.13 -2.46 -16.78
C ASN A 115 -5.32 -3.62 -16.19
N ASN A 116 -4.57 -4.32 -17.03
CA ASN A 116 -3.65 -5.34 -16.56
C ASN A 116 -2.35 -4.69 -16.09
N GLU A 117 -1.79 -5.19 -15.02
CA GLU A 117 -0.61 -4.61 -14.41
C GLU A 117 0.37 -5.71 -14.00
N ILE A 118 1.63 -5.56 -14.42
CA ILE A 118 2.74 -6.42 -14.01
C ILE A 118 3.78 -5.51 -13.38
N PHE A 119 3.95 -5.62 -12.07
CA PHE A 119 4.82 -4.75 -11.30
C PHE A 119 6.19 -5.35 -11.04
N THR A 120 7.18 -4.50 -11.08
CA THR A 120 8.51 -4.75 -10.52
C THR A 120 8.73 -3.71 -9.42
N GLY A 121 8.90 -4.16 -8.17
CA GLY A 121 9.14 -3.29 -7.02
C GLY A 121 10.63 -3.05 -6.78
N PHE A 122 10.93 -1.83 -6.29
CA PHE A 122 12.27 -1.38 -5.88
C PHE A 122 12.20 -0.71 -4.52
#